data_db8084a38d6767986f714bc2d4bf3620
#
_entry.id   db8084a38d6767986f714bc2d4bf3620
#
_cell.length_a   1.000
_cell.length_b   1.000
_cell.length_c   1.000
_cell.angle_alpha   90.00
_cell.angle_beta   90.00
_cell.angle_gamma   90.00
#
_symmetry.space_group_name_H-M   'P 1'
#
loop_
_entity.id
_entity.type
_entity.pdbx_description
1 polymer ?
#
loop_
_entity_poly.entity_id
_entity_poly.type
_entity_poly.pdbx_seq_one_letter_code
_entity_poly.pdbx_strand_id
1 'polypeptide(L)'
;MKLLLRAALLLAAALLSACDAGEPAKPQPGDLTVTLATPNTDGAMVVSITGPGVVSAVQAAAPGAVVRSRTQGTTTTVAVFGALGAGPLLRVSVPDLRQAKQYAAVVREAADAQNTPRASLAGYALTVGR
;
A
#
# COMPACT_ATOMS: atom_id res chain seq x y z
N MET A 1 32.44 -48.89 -18.43
CA MET A 1 33.02 -47.76 -17.67
C MET A 1 32.84 -46.41 -18.35
N LYS A 2 33.10 -46.27 -19.64
CA LYS A 2 32.95 -44.97 -20.34
C LYS A 2 31.49 -44.49 -20.45
N LEU A 3 30.50 -45.38 -20.50
CA LEU A 3 29.08 -45.03 -20.54
C LEU A 3 28.55 -44.54 -19.18
N LEU A 4 29.03 -45.11 -18.08
CA LEU A 4 28.66 -44.71 -16.72
C LEU A 4 29.16 -43.31 -16.36
N LEU A 5 30.38 -42.98 -16.86
CA LEU A 5 30.95 -41.65 -16.63
C LEU A 5 30.20 -40.57 -17.41
N ARG A 6 29.71 -40.88 -18.61
CA ARG A 6 28.89 -39.93 -19.40
C ARG A 6 27.50 -39.71 -18.82
N ALA A 7 26.88 -40.73 -18.23
CA ALA A 7 25.60 -40.60 -17.55
C ALA A 7 25.70 -39.77 -16.27
N ALA A 8 26.78 -39.93 -15.52
CA ALA A 8 27.01 -39.12 -14.30
C ALA A 8 27.27 -37.64 -14.63
N LEU A 9 27.95 -37.35 -15.75
CA LEU A 9 28.18 -35.97 -16.17
C LEU A 9 26.92 -35.26 -16.64
N LEU A 10 26.03 -35.97 -17.32
CA LEU A 10 24.74 -35.44 -17.75
C LEU A 10 23.78 -35.18 -16.57
N LEU A 11 23.84 -36.03 -15.56
CA LEU A 11 23.03 -35.82 -14.34
C LEU A 11 23.49 -34.63 -13.51
N ALA A 12 24.80 -34.39 -13.43
CA ALA A 12 25.39 -33.25 -12.76
C ALA A 12 25.06 -31.92 -13.47
N ALA A 13 25.01 -31.90 -14.80
CA ALA A 13 24.64 -30.73 -15.58
C ALA A 13 23.15 -30.38 -15.42
N ALA A 14 22.27 -31.38 -15.27
CA ALA A 14 20.83 -31.17 -15.02
C ALA A 14 20.56 -30.59 -13.61
N LEU A 15 21.38 -30.95 -12.63
CA LEU A 15 21.24 -30.40 -11.26
C LEU A 15 21.72 -28.96 -11.16
N LEU A 16 22.70 -28.54 -11.95
CA LEU A 16 23.20 -27.17 -12.00
C LEU A 16 22.20 -26.22 -12.67
N SER A 17 21.47 -26.66 -13.69
CA SER A 17 20.44 -25.84 -14.34
C SER A 17 19.17 -25.67 -13.49
N ALA A 18 18.90 -26.56 -12.53
CA ALA A 18 17.78 -26.43 -11.60
C ALA A 18 18.01 -25.35 -10.52
N CYS A 19 19.26 -24.98 -10.21
CA CYS A 19 19.59 -23.96 -9.23
C CYS A 19 19.38 -22.51 -9.75
N ASP A 20 19.38 -22.29 -11.07
CA ASP A 20 19.15 -20.97 -11.67
C ASP A 20 17.68 -20.61 -11.84
N ALA A 21 16.75 -21.55 -11.61
CA ALA A 21 15.31 -21.34 -11.78
C ALA A 21 14.62 -20.61 -10.63
N GLY A 22 15.36 -20.11 -9.64
CA GLY A 22 14.80 -19.60 -8.38
C GLY A 22 15.23 -18.20 -7.99
N GLU A 23 15.61 -17.30 -8.92
CA GLU A 23 15.85 -15.91 -8.55
C GLU A 23 14.54 -15.25 -8.07
N PRO A 24 14.49 -14.70 -6.82
CA PRO A 24 13.31 -13.99 -6.36
C PRO A 24 13.06 -12.78 -7.26
N ALA A 25 11.80 -12.57 -7.64
CA ALA A 25 11.41 -11.39 -8.41
C ALA A 25 11.78 -10.13 -7.62
N LYS A 26 12.34 -9.13 -8.32
CA LYS A 26 12.76 -7.87 -7.71
C LYS A 26 11.55 -7.07 -7.22
N PRO A 27 11.64 -6.37 -6.07
CA PRO A 27 10.62 -5.43 -5.64
C PRO A 27 10.34 -4.38 -6.71
N GLN A 28 9.08 -3.97 -6.82
CA GLN A 28 8.63 -2.93 -7.74
C GLN A 28 8.13 -1.73 -6.95
N PRO A 29 8.98 -0.74 -6.62
CA PRO A 29 8.53 0.47 -5.95
C PRO A 29 7.52 1.24 -6.81
N GLY A 30 6.58 1.89 -6.17
CA GLY A 30 5.60 2.72 -6.85
C GLY A 30 4.53 3.24 -5.91
N ASP A 31 3.52 3.85 -6.49
CA ASP A 31 2.45 4.50 -5.75
C ASP A 31 1.16 3.67 -5.76
N LEU A 32 0.50 3.65 -4.62
CA LEU A 32 -0.87 3.17 -4.46
C LEU A 32 -1.80 4.35 -4.22
N THR A 33 -3.03 4.23 -4.69
CA THR A 33 -4.09 5.20 -4.43
C THR A 33 -4.99 4.68 -3.32
N VAL A 34 -5.23 5.53 -2.32
CA VAL A 34 -6.21 5.30 -1.26
C VAL A 34 -7.48 6.05 -1.63
N THR A 35 -8.56 5.33 -1.86
CA THR A 35 -9.84 5.86 -2.31
C THR A 35 -10.86 5.82 -1.18
N LEU A 36 -11.53 6.94 -0.94
CA LEU A 36 -12.54 7.10 0.08
C LEU A 36 -13.94 6.85 -0.46
N ALA A 37 -14.70 6.04 0.25
CA ALA A 37 -16.15 5.97 0.17
C ALA A 37 -16.75 6.59 1.44
N THR A 38 -17.65 7.54 1.29
CA THR A 38 -18.27 8.25 2.40
C THR A 38 -19.62 8.82 1.98
N PRO A 39 -20.62 8.89 2.89
CA PRO A 39 -21.86 9.58 2.63
C PRO A 39 -21.76 11.09 2.84
N ASN A 40 -20.64 11.61 3.33
CA ASN A 40 -20.48 13.00 3.74
C ASN A 40 -19.34 13.68 2.96
N THR A 41 -19.27 15.01 3.09
CA THR A 41 -18.09 15.80 2.79
C THR A 41 -17.53 16.34 4.08
N ASP A 42 -16.27 16.02 4.38
CA ASP A 42 -15.62 16.39 5.63
C ASP A 42 -14.52 17.44 5.41
N GLY A 43 -14.11 18.10 6.50
CA GLY A 43 -13.04 19.08 6.50
C GLY A 43 -11.71 18.54 7.01
N ALA A 44 -11.75 17.46 7.77
CA ALA A 44 -10.56 16.82 8.33
C ALA A 44 -10.78 15.32 8.54
N MET A 45 -9.70 14.56 8.43
CA MET A 45 -9.75 13.11 8.59
C MET A 45 -8.41 12.59 9.08
N VAL A 46 -8.44 11.59 9.96
CA VAL A 46 -7.26 10.81 10.35
C VAL A 46 -7.41 9.41 9.80
N VAL A 47 -6.41 8.98 9.07
CA VAL A 47 -6.37 7.69 8.38
C VAL A 47 -5.15 6.90 8.87
N SER A 48 -5.32 5.61 9.05
CA SER A 48 -4.23 4.68 9.38
C SER A 48 -4.02 3.73 8.21
N ILE A 49 -2.79 3.60 7.75
CA ILE A 49 -2.37 2.70 6.66
C ILE A 49 -1.41 1.68 7.21
N THR A 50 -1.69 0.40 6.98
CA THR A 50 -0.86 -0.72 7.39
C THR A 50 -0.54 -1.61 6.19
N GLY A 51 0.62 -2.22 6.20
CA GLY A 51 1.02 -3.13 5.13
C GLY A 51 2.35 -3.80 5.40
N PRO A 52 2.82 -4.66 4.47
CA PRO A 52 4.04 -5.43 4.64
C PRO A 52 5.32 -4.58 4.59
N GLY A 53 5.27 -3.40 3.96
CA GLY A 53 6.41 -2.52 3.81
C GLY A 53 6.15 -1.12 4.34
N VAL A 54 7.21 -0.36 4.55
CA VAL A 54 7.16 1.01 5.03
C VAL A 54 6.70 1.93 3.91
N VAL A 55 5.71 2.77 4.20
CA VAL A 55 5.30 3.85 3.32
C VAL A 55 6.36 4.96 3.39
N SER A 56 6.98 5.28 2.26
CA SER A 56 8.08 6.26 2.20
C SER A 56 7.62 7.70 1.97
N ALA A 57 6.45 7.89 1.37
CA ALA A 57 5.88 9.20 1.10
C ALA A 57 4.36 9.13 1.02
N VAL A 58 3.70 10.19 1.46
CA VAL A 58 2.25 10.36 1.36
C VAL A 58 1.96 11.71 0.70
N GLN A 59 1.09 11.71 -0.30
CA GLN A 59 0.64 12.90 -1.00
C GLN A 59 -0.89 12.96 -1.02
N ALA A 60 -1.44 14.16 -1.04
CA ALA A 60 -2.87 14.33 -1.26
C ALA A 60 -3.22 13.96 -2.70
N ALA A 61 -4.26 13.15 -2.88
CA ALA A 61 -4.90 12.92 -4.19
C ALA A 61 -6.19 13.74 -4.32
N ALA A 62 -6.84 14.08 -3.21
CA ALA A 62 -7.98 15.00 -3.20
C ALA A 62 -7.51 16.42 -3.57
N PRO A 63 -8.18 17.10 -4.54
CA PRO A 63 -7.78 18.43 -4.96
C PRO A 63 -7.75 19.44 -3.81
N GLY A 64 -6.64 20.17 -3.68
CA GLY A 64 -6.48 21.20 -2.65
C GLY A 64 -6.28 20.71 -1.22
N ALA A 65 -6.27 19.40 -1.00
CA ALA A 65 -6.07 18.85 0.33
C ALA A 65 -4.62 18.98 0.80
N VAL A 66 -4.44 19.11 2.10
CA VAL A 66 -3.15 19.14 2.78
C VAL A 66 -3.00 17.91 3.65
N VAL A 67 -1.85 17.28 3.62
CA VAL A 67 -1.57 16.07 4.40
C VAL A 67 -0.39 16.26 5.33
N ARG A 68 -0.46 15.60 6.49
CA ARG A 68 0.62 15.41 7.43
C ARG A 68 0.66 13.93 7.80
N SER A 69 1.82 13.33 7.75
CA SER A 69 1.96 11.90 8.01
C SER A 69 3.07 11.59 9.00
N ARG A 70 2.89 10.49 9.71
CA ARG A 70 3.87 9.93 10.63
C ARG A 70 3.89 8.42 10.46
N THR A 71 5.07 7.87 10.24
CA THR A 71 5.27 6.43 10.08
C THR A 71 5.99 5.86 11.29
N GLN A 72 5.44 4.78 11.84
CA GLN A 72 6.06 3.97 12.89
C GLN A 72 6.02 2.51 12.45
N GLY A 73 7.18 1.94 12.12
CA GLY A 73 7.25 0.58 11.57
C GLY A 73 6.47 0.49 10.25
N THR A 74 5.49 -0.39 10.20
CA THR A 74 4.64 -0.61 9.02
C THR A 74 3.28 0.08 9.11
N THR A 75 3.09 0.96 10.10
CA THR A 75 1.87 1.76 10.27
C THR A 75 2.16 3.22 9.98
N THR A 76 1.38 3.81 9.08
CA THR A 76 1.45 5.23 8.75
C THR A 76 0.13 5.89 9.14
N THR A 77 0.20 6.91 9.99
CA THR A 77 -0.95 7.72 10.37
C THR A 77 -0.90 9.02 9.57
N VAL A 78 -2.01 9.35 8.92
CA VAL A 78 -2.12 10.51 8.04
C VAL A 78 -3.27 11.40 8.50
N ALA A 79 -2.99 12.66 8.73
CA ALA A 79 -4.00 13.71 8.89
C ALA A 79 -4.21 14.40 7.55
N VAL A 80 -5.46 14.48 7.11
CA VAL A 80 -5.86 15.08 5.83
C VAL A 80 -6.82 16.21 6.11
N PHE A 81 -6.60 17.36 5.49
CA PHE A 81 -7.41 18.57 5.64
C PHE A 81 -7.82 19.10 4.27
N GLY A 82 -9.07 19.49 4.12
CA GLY A 82 -9.60 20.04 2.88
C GLY A 82 -11.07 19.67 2.67
N ALA A 83 -11.55 19.78 1.45
CA ALA A 83 -12.88 19.29 1.09
C ALA A 83 -12.77 17.79 0.77
N LEU A 84 -13.10 16.95 1.73
CA LEU A 84 -12.88 15.51 1.66
C LEU A 84 -14.20 14.77 1.42
N GLY A 85 -14.44 14.40 0.18
CA GLY A 85 -15.60 13.62 -0.24
C GLY A 85 -15.17 12.27 -0.84
N ALA A 86 -16.15 11.54 -1.38
CA ALA A 86 -15.89 10.27 -2.07
C ALA A 86 -14.95 10.46 -3.25
N GLY A 87 -14.01 9.55 -3.42
CA GLY A 87 -13.03 9.57 -4.49
C GLY A 87 -11.59 9.36 -3.98
N PRO A 88 -10.59 9.55 -4.86
CA PRO A 88 -9.19 9.45 -4.46
C PRO A 88 -8.85 10.44 -3.35
N LEU A 89 -8.28 9.92 -2.26
CA LEU A 89 -7.95 10.71 -1.07
C LEU A 89 -6.45 10.94 -0.94
N LEU A 90 -5.66 9.87 -1.06
CA LEU A 90 -4.22 9.87 -0.86
C LEU A 90 -3.53 9.06 -1.94
N ARG A 91 -2.27 9.43 -2.20
CA ARG A 91 -1.32 8.60 -2.92
C ARG A 91 -0.17 8.27 -1.98
N VAL A 92 0.16 6.99 -1.89
CA VAL A 92 1.19 6.50 -0.97
C VAL A 92 2.26 5.75 -1.74
N SER A 93 3.52 6.06 -1.45
CA SER A 93 4.66 5.38 -2.07
C SER A 93 5.05 4.16 -1.24
N VAL A 94 5.08 3.01 -1.89
CA VAL A 94 5.38 1.72 -1.26
C VAL A 94 6.58 1.06 -1.93
N PRO A 95 7.31 0.18 -1.21
CA PRO A 95 8.50 -0.46 -1.76
C PRO A 95 8.20 -1.54 -2.80
N ASP A 96 6.99 -2.10 -2.81
CA ASP A 96 6.65 -3.21 -3.71
C ASP A 96 5.18 -3.22 -4.10
N LEU A 97 4.88 -2.81 -5.33
CA LEU A 97 3.52 -2.82 -5.89
C LEU A 97 2.91 -4.22 -6.02
N ARG A 98 3.73 -5.27 -6.05
CA ARG A 98 3.25 -6.65 -6.10
C ARG A 98 2.50 -7.05 -4.84
N GLN A 99 2.76 -6.34 -3.74
CA GLN A 99 2.11 -6.53 -2.44
C GLN A 99 0.94 -5.58 -2.19
N ALA A 100 0.41 -4.93 -3.23
CA ALA A 100 -0.65 -3.93 -3.11
C ALA A 100 -1.86 -4.43 -2.32
N LYS A 101 -2.27 -5.68 -2.51
CA LYS A 101 -3.43 -6.28 -1.81
C LYS A 101 -3.23 -6.49 -0.31
N GLN A 102 -1.99 -6.41 0.17
CA GLN A 102 -1.65 -6.58 1.59
C GLN A 102 -1.66 -5.26 2.36
N TYR A 103 -1.83 -4.14 1.66
CA TYR A 103 -2.03 -2.84 2.30
C TYR A 103 -3.48 -2.61 2.60
N ALA A 104 -3.76 -2.08 3.79
CA ALA A 104 -5.09 -1.71 4.24
C ALA A 104 -5.08 -0.30 4.81
N ALA A 105 -6.18 0.40 4.64
CA ALA A 105 -6.38 1.74 5.18
C ALA A 105 -7.72 1.81 5.92
N VAL A 106 -7.74 2.53 7.02
CA VAL A 106 -8.90 2.69 7.89
C VAL A 106 -9.05 4.16 8.27
N VAL A 107 -10.27 4.69 8.22
CA VAL A 107 -10.61 5.99 8.79
C VAL A 107 -10.68 5.84 10.31
N ARG A 108 -9.87 6.60 11.02
CA ARG A 108 -9.87 6.62 12.49
C ARG A 108 -10.78 7.67 13.06
N GLU A 109 -10.76 8.85 12.47
CA GLU A 109 -11.53 10.00 12.89
C GLU A 109 -11.90 10.84 11.67
N ALA A 110 -13.03 11.52 11.73
CA ALA A 110 -13.44 12.49 10.73
C ALA A 110 -14.17 13.65 11.42
N ALA A 111 -14.02 14.84 10.87
CA ALA A 111 -14.72 16.04 11.30
C ALA A 111 -15.29 16.77 10.09
N ASP A 112 -16.45 17.39 10.26
CA ASP A 112 -17.09 18.18 9.21
C ASP A 112 -16.34 19.49 8.90
N ALA A 113 -16.86 20.27 7.96
CA ALA A 113 -16.25 21.54 7.55
C ALA A 113 -16.20 22.59 8.68
N GLN A 114 -17.02 22.44 9.72
CA GLN A 114 -17.04 23.28 10.91
C GLN A 114 -16.18 22.72 12.04
N ASN A 115 -15.36 21.71 11.75
CA ASN A 115 -14.46 21.05 12.70
C ASN A 115 -15.19 20.30 13.83
N THR A 116 -16.42 19.88 13.58
CA THR A 116 -17.21 19.05 14.51
C THR A 116 -16.93 17.58 14.23
N PRO A 117 -16.43 16.81 15.22
CA PRO A 117 -16.16 15.39 15.05
C PRO A 117 -17.41 14.60 14.68
N ARG A 118 -17.26 13.64 13.76
CA ARG A 118 -18.33 12.69 13.43
C ARG A 118 -18.53 11.72 14.57
N ALA A 119 -19.76 11.62 15.05
CA ALA A 119 -20.14 10.66 16.10
C ALA A 119 -20.11 9.20 15.61
N SER A 120 -20.26 8.99 14.30
CA SER A 120 -20.24 7.68 13.67
C SER A 120 -19.48 7.73 12.36
N LEU A 121 -18.71 6.67 12.09
CA LEU A 121 -18.01 6.44 10.82
C LEU A 121 -18.72 5.39 9.95
N ALA A 122 -20.00 5.14 10.20
CA ALA A 122 -20.80 4.25 9.36
C ALA A 122 -20.85 4.79 7.92
N GLY A 123 -20.59 3.92 6.95
CA GLY A 123 -20.52 4.29 5.54
C GLY A 123 -19.16 4.83 5.07
N TYR A 124 -18.20 5.01 5.99
CA TYR A 124 -16.82 5.34 5.64
C TYR A 124 -16.05 4.06 5.33
N ALA A 125 -15.38 4.03 4.19
CA ALA A 125 -14.49 2.94 3.82
C ALA A 125 -13.34 3.46 2.99
N LEU A 126 -12.17 2.85 3.14
CA LEU A 126 -11.00 3.11 2.33
C LEU A 126 -10.61 1.85 1.57
N THR A 127 -10.28 2.01 0.30
CA THR A 127 -9.69 0.97 -0.54
C THR A 127 -8.31 1.39 -0.99
N VAL A 128 -7.39 0.42 -1.05
CA VAL A 128 -6.02 0.65 -1.48
C VAL A 128 -5.78 -0.14 -2.75
N GLY A 129 -5.28 0.52 -3.79
CA GLY A 129 -5.02 -0.13 -5.06
C GLY A 129 -4.10 0.68 -5.96
N ARG A 130 -3.74 0.08 -7.10
CA ARG A 130 -2.95 0.73 -8.15
C ARG A 130 -3.73 1.79 -8.88
#